data_8c1382c572aa5cad1da0e2c60c58bb19
#
_entry.id   8c1382c572aa5cad1da0e2c60c58bb19
#
_cell.length_a   1.000
_cell.length_b   1.000
_cell.length_c   1.000
_cell.angle_alpha   90.00
_cell.angle_beta   90.00
_cell.angle_gamma   90.00
#
_symmetry.space_group_name_H-M   'P 1'
#
loop_
_entity.id
_entity.type
_entity.pdbx_description
1 polymer ?
#
loop_
_entity_poly.entity_id
_entity_poly.type
_entity_poly.pdbx_seq_one_letter_code
_entity_poly.pdbx_strand_id
1 'polypeptide(L)'
;MWFPMFLCSYVVHLFCCGKVHTQAGKPEPPFTYSLFPITMPTNFLYIIDILGTFSFAVAGALSAMEKRLDPFGVLVLAFVTAIGGGTLRDILIGNLPVSWLSNETATIVIFGSAIMAMLFSRYLRHFTTTLFLFDAMGLGLFTIIGLEMGLSKEFSPGICIALGTITACFGGVIRDVLLNNVPLLFRKEIYAMACITGGLLYFLLEYLNVTSNFSKIICIIAIFTIRVLAFRFKLSLPAFYIEKNEK
;
A
#
# COMPACT_ATOMS: atom_id res chain seq x y z
N MET A 1 1.87 17.01 23.41
CA MET A 1 2.77 15.86 23.35
C MET A 1 2.08 14.54 23.77
N TRP A 2 0.73 14.47 23.79
CA TRP A 2 -0.06 13.30 24.27
C TRP A 2 -1.02 12.71 23.23
N PHE A 3 -1.04 13.23 22.00
CA PHE A 3 -2.00 12.83 20.95
C PHE A 3 -1.72 11.48 20.27
N PRO A 4 -0.46 10.97 20.15
CA PRO A 4 -0.23 9.68 19.48
C PRO A 4 -0.62 8.45 20.30
N MET A 5 -0.62 8.53 21.65
CA MET A 5 -0.95 7.37 22.50
C MET A 5 -2.44 7.02 22.52
N PHE A 6 -3.32 8.00 22.30
CA PHE A 6 -4.77 7.76 22.27
C PHE A 6 -5.24 7.07 20.98
N LEU A 7 -4.61 7.38 19.84
CA LEU A 7 -4.96 6.72 18.58
C LEU A 7 -4.58 5.24 18.59
N CYS A 8 -3.44 4.88 19.20
CA CYS A 8 -3.00 3.49 19.29
C CYS A 8 -3.94 2.66 20.19
N SER A 9 -4.40 3.23 21.32
CA SER A 9 -5.35 2.56 22.23
C SER A 9 -6.73 2.39 21.60
N TYR A 10 -7.20 3.38 20.82
CA TYR A 10 -8.52 3.31 20.16
C TYR A 10 -8.54 2.28 19.04
N VAL A 11 -7.47 2.21 18.24
CA VAL A 11 -7.31 1.21 17.17
C VAL A 11 -7.28 -0.22 17.76
N VAL A 12 -6.55 -0.43 18.85
CA VAL A 12 -6.48 -1.74 19.53
C VAL A 12 -7.83 -2.13 20.13
N HIS A 13 -8.61 -1.19 20.67
CA HIS A 13 -9.93 -1.49 21.28
C HIS A 13 -11.01 -1.78 20.23
N LEU A 14 -10.93 -1.16 19.04
CA LEU A 14 -11.86 -1.47 17.93
C LEU A 14 -11.63 -2.88 17.35
N PHE A 15 -10.41 -3.41 17.49
CA PHE A 15 -10.03 -4.72 16.95
C PHE A 15 -10.37 -5.92 17.86
N CYS A 16 -10.64 -5.70 19.16
CA CYS A 16 -10.87 -6.80 20.10
C CYS A 16 -12.34 -7.19 20.31
N CYS A 17 -13.32 -6.45 19.81
CA CYS A 17 -14.74 -6.64 20.18
C CYS A 17 -15.70 -6.98 19.01
N GLY A 18 -15.22 -7.46 17.89
CA GLY A 18 -16.03 -7.88 16.73
C GLY A 18 -16.46 -9.34 16.80
N LYS A 19 -17.56 -9.65 17.50
CA LYS A 19 -18.26 -10.94 17.34
C LYS A 19 -18.84 -11.02 15.93
N VAL A 20 -18.33 -11.97 15.14
CA VAL A 20 -18.91 -12.33 13.84
C VAL A 20 -20.28 -12.97 14.05
N HIS A 21 -21.33 -12.24 13.72
CA HIS A 21 -22.69 -12.80 13.61
C HIS A 21 -22.86 -13.35 12.18
N THR A 22 -22.87 -14.67 12.05
CA THR A 22 -23.32 -15.37 10.84
C THR A 22 -24.79 -15.08 10.62
N GLN A 23 -25.14 -14.27 9.64
CA GLN A 23 -26.51 -14.11 9.15
C GLN A 23 -26.75 -15.01 7.92
N ALA A 24 -27.56 -16.02 8.11
CA ALA A 24 -28.19 -16.77 7.04
C ALA A 24 -29.29 -15.90 6.39
N GLY A 25 -29.29 -15.83 5.05
CA GLY A 25 -30.43 -15.30 4.27
C GLY A 25 -30.31 -13.82 3.86
N LYS A 26 -29.39 -13.47 2.96
CA LYS A 26 -29.50 -12.24 2.17
C LYS A 26 -29.85 -12.57 0.71
N PRO A 27 -30.78 -11.81 0.06
CA PRO A 27 -31.05 -11.95 -1.36
C PRO A 27 -29.78 -11.59 -2.15
N GLU A 28 -29.52 -12.37 -3.20
CA GLU A 28 -28.40 -12.16 -4.11
C GLU A 28 -28.45 -10.76 -4.75
N PRO A 29 -27.32 -10.04 -4.84
CA PRO A 29 -27.30 -8.73 -5.51
C PRO A 29 -27.55 -8.91 -7.03
N PRO A 30 -28.22 -7.95 -7.69
CA PRO A 30 -28.66 -8.07 -9.08
C PRO A 30 -27.52 -7.98 -10.12
N PHE A 31 -26.27 -8.07 -9.72
CA PHE A 31 -25.10 -8.12 -10.61
C PHE A 31 -24.41 -9.48 -10.45
N THR A 32 -24.73 -10.39 -11.33
CA THR A 32 -24.04 -11.68 -11.45
C THR A 32 -22.66 -11.45 -12.06
N TYR A 33 -21.62 -11.36 -11.24
CA TYR A 33 -20.21 -11.38 -11.68
C TYR A 33 -19.77 -12.78 -12.16
N SER A 34 -20.70 -13.61 -12.66
CA SER A 34 -20.45 -14.99 -13.09
C SER A 34 -19.73 -15.11 -14.44
N LEU A 35 -19.18 -14.02 -15.00
CA LEU A 35 -18.61 -14.04 -16.35
C LEU A 35 -17.08 -14.12 -16.39
N PHE A 36 -16.39 -14.16 -15.26
CA PHE A 36 -14.93 -14.28 -15.29
C PHE A 36 -14.47 -15.47 -14.44
N PRO A 37 -13.96 -16.53 -15.08
CA PRO A 37 -13.19 -17.52 -14.34
C PRO A 37 -11.92 -16.84 -13.84
N ILE A 38 -11.87 -16.54 -12.54
CA ILE A 38 -10.65 -16.08 -11.87
C ILE A 38 -9.68 -17.26 -11.79
N THR A 39 -9.15 -17.66 -12.92
CA THR A 39 -7.93 -18.47 -13.02
C THR A 39 -6.78 -17.49 -12.89
N MET A 40 -6.47 -17.13 -11.64
CA MET A 40 -5.24 -16.38 -11.36
C MET A 40 -4.07 -17.20 -11.85
N PRO A 41 -3.24 -16.72 -12.79
CA PRO A 41 -1.89 -17.24 -12.89
C PRO A 41 -1.19 -16.85 -11.59
N THR A 42 -1.20 -17.77 -10.65
CA THR A 42 -0.63 -17.64 -9.30
C THR A 42 0.78 -17.05 -9.32
N ASN A 43 1.52 -17.29 -10.40
CA ASN A 43 2.88 -16.80 -10.59
C ASN A 43 2.98 -15.28 -10.82
N PHE A 44 2.02 -14.64 -11.51
CA PHE A 44 2.13 -13.21 -11.85
C PHE A 44 1.86 -12.31 -10.63
N LEU A 45 0.82 -12.58 -9.87
CA LEU A 45 0.54 -11.84 -8.62
C LEU A 45 1.61 -12.07 -7.58
N TYR A 46 2.18 -13.26 -7.50
CA TYR A 46 3.30 -13.56 -6.62
C TYR A 46 4.53 -12.71 -6.95
N ILE A 47 4.84 -12.54 -8.25
CA ILE A 47 5.94 -11.66 -8.68
C ILE A 47 5.66 -10.21 -8.31
N ILE A 48 4.43 -9.72 -8.51
CA ILE A 48 4.03 -8.37 -8.10
C ILE A 48 4.19 -8.18 -6.59
N ASP A 49 3.80 -9.18 -5.78
CA ASP A 49 3.90 -9.15 -4.32
C ASP A 49 5.36 -9.07 -3.86
N ILE A 50 6.24 -9.89 -4.43
CA ILE A 50 7.69 -9.84 -4.15
C ILE A 50 8.28 -8.47 -4.51
N LEU A 51 7.95 -7.94 -5.70
CA LEU A 51 8.45 -6.64 -6.14
C LEU A 51 7.91 -5.49 -5.28
N GLY A 52 6.64 -5.58 -4.85
CA GLY A 52 6.02 -4.61 -3.95
C GLY A 52 6.67 -4.64 -2.57
N THR A 53 6.84 -5.84 -2.02
CA THR A 53 7.53 -6.08 -0.73
C THR A 53 8.96 -5.56 -0.76
N PHE A 54 9.73 -5.88 -1.81
CA PHE A 54 11.07 -5.36 -2.06
C PHE A 54 11.08 -3.82 -2.07
N SER A 55 10.16 -3.22 -2.82
CA SER A 55 10.10 -1.76 -2.98
C SER A 55 9.82 -1.06 -1.65
N PHE A 56 8.84 -1.53 -0.89
CA PHE A 56 8.53 -0.93 0.40
C PHE A 56 9.58 -1.23 1.48
N ALA A 57 10.23 -2.40 1.44
CA ALA A 57 11.34 -2.68 2.34
C ALA A 57 12.52 -1.72 2.09
N VAL A 58 12.89 -1.48 0.82
CA VAL A 58 13.92 -0.49 0.47
C VAL A 58 13.49 0.91 0.88
N ALA A 59 12.25 1.33 0.61
CA ALA A 59 11.75 2.64 1.02
C ALA A 59 11.78 2.82 2.54
N GLY A 60 11.40 1.79 3.31
CA GLY A 60 11.49 1.78 4.77
C GLY A 60 12.93 1.89 5.27
N ALA A 61 13.85 1.10 4.70
CA ALA A 61 15.27 1.14 5.03
C ALA A 61 15.89 2.52 4.75
N LEU A 62 15.62 3.10 3.57
CA LEU A 62 16.11 4.43 3.22
C LEU A 62 15.57 5.51 4.16
N SER A 63 14.29 5.45 4.53
CA SER A 63 13.68 6.38 5.48
C SER A 63 14.33 6.30 6.87
N ALA A 64 14.64 5.09 7.34
CA ALA A 64 15.33 4.86 8.61
C ALA A 64 16.75 5.41 8.59
N MET A 65 17.49 5.17 7.50
CA MET A 65 18.85 5.68 7.33
C MET A 65 18.89 7.21 7.21
N GLU A 66 17.91 7.83 6.56
CA GLU A 66 17.79 9.31 6.51
C GLU A 66 17.62 9.89 7.93
N LYS A 67 16.94 9.19 8.81
CA LYS A 67 16.79 9.55 10.25
C LYS A 67 17.96 9.09 11.12
N ARG A 68 18.99 8.49 10.53
CA ARG A 68 20.19 7.98 11.23
C ARG A 68 19.87 6.96 12.32
N LEU A 69 18.88 6.09 12.07
CA LEU A 69 18.62 4.97 12.96
C LEU A 69 19.78 3.96 12.88
N ASP A 70 19.94 3.17 13.94
CA ASP A 70 20.88 2.07 13.99
C ASP A 70 20.48 0.92 13.01
N PRO A 71 21.37 -0.01 12.71
CA PRO A 71 21.07 -1.09 11.77
C PRO A 71 19.85 -1.93 12.15
N PHE A 72 19.60 -2.13 13.43
CA PHE A 72 18.42 -2.85 13.91
C PHE A 72 17.14 -2.05 13.62
N GLY A 73 17.15 -0.74 13.91
CA GLY A 73 16.03 0.16 13.59
C GLY A 73 15.74 0.22 12.09
N VAL A 74 16.78 0.14 11.23
CA VAL A 74 16.63 0.06 9.77
C VAL A 74 15.90 -1.24 9.39
N LEU A 75 16.28 -2.39 9.95
CA LEU A 75 15.63 -3.67 9.69
C LEU A 75 14.16 -3.67 10.14
N VAL A 76 13.89 -3.18 11.34
CA VAL A 76 12.52 -3.09 11.88
C VAL A 76 11.66 -2.19 11.02
N LEU A 77 12.15 -1.02 10.63
CA LEU A 77 11.36 -0.08 9.83
C LEU A 77 11.11 -0.59 8.41
N ALA A 78 12.09 -1.24 7.80
CA ALA A 78 11.92 -1.92 6.51
C ALA A 78 10.83 -3.00 6.59
N PHE A 79 10.90 -3.83 7.63
CA PHE A 79 9.93 -4.89 7.88
C PHE A 79 8.52 -4.32 8.05
N VAL A 80 8.32 -3.41 8.98
CA VAL A 80 6.99 -2.83 9.26
C VAL A 80 6.42 -2.08 8.06
N THR A 81 7.25 -1.38 7.28
CA THR A 81 6.81 -0.69 6.07
C THR A 81 6.31 -1.68 5.01
N ALA A 82 7.04 -2.77 4.81
CA ALA A 82 6.72 -3.73 3.77
C ALA A 82 5.47 -4.56 4.08
N ILE A 83 5.30 -5.00 5.34
CA ILE A 83 4.16 -5.83 5.72
C ILE A 83 2.94 -5.04 6.16
N GLY A 84 3.08 -3.77 6.55
CA GLY A 84 2.04 -3.00 7.24
C GLY A 84 0.74 -2.89 6.45
N GLY A 85 0.82 -2.58 5.17
CA GLY A 85 -0.35 -2.49 4.29
C GLY A 85 -1.04 -3.83 4.06
N GLY A 86 -0.25 -4.89 3.79
CA GLY A 86 -0.75 -6.25 3.62
C GLY A 86 -1.39 -6.82 4.88
N THR A 87 -0.78 -6.55 6.04
CA THR A 87 -1.34 -6.97 7.34
C THR A 87 -2.70 -6.32 7.60
N LEU A 88 -2.81 -5.01 7.37
CA LEU A 88 -4.09 -4.32 7.55
C LEU A 88 -5.14 -4.85 6.58
N ARG A 89 -4.79 -5.06 5.30
CA ARG A 89 -5.67 -5.70 4.32
C ARG A 89 -6.18 -7.04 4.81
N ASP A 90 -5.27 -7.93 5.22
CA ASP A 90 -5.61 -9.30 5.60
C ASP A 90 -6.56 -9.31 6.81
N ILE A 91 -6.34 -8.42 7.77
CA ILE A 91 -7.24 -8.24 8.92
C ILE A 91 -8.61 -7.76 8.46
N LEU A 92 -8.69 -6.75 7.57
CA LEU A 92 -9.95 -6.19 7.08
C LEU A 92 -10.81 -7.21 6.33
N ILE A 93 -10.17 -8.11 5.56
CA ILE A 93 -10.89 -9.15 4.80
C ILE A 93 -11.03 -10.48 5.54
N GLY A 94 -10.57 -10.55 6.80
CA GLY A 94 -10.63 -11.77 7.61
C GLY A 94 -9.71 -12.90 7.13
N ASN A 95 -8.62 -12.57 6.41
CA ASN A 95 -7.64 -13.53 5.92
C ASN A 95 -6.58 -13.81 6.98
N LEU A 96 -6.88 -14.73 7.89
CA LEU A 96 -6.00 -15.09 9.00
C LEU A 96 -5.54 -16.56 8.89
N PRO A 97 -4.27 -16.87 9.23
CA PRO A 97 -3.21 -15.93 9.63
C PRO A 97 -2.78 -15.00 8.49
N VAL A 98 -2.30 -13.79 8.85
CA VAL A 98 -1.85 -12.80 7.86
C VAL A 98 -0.80 -13.37 6.93
N SER A 99 -0.81 -12.98 5.67
CA SER A 99 -0.06 -13.61 4.56
C SER A 99 1.43 -13.78 4.84
N TRP A 100 2.09 -12.82 5.47
CA TRP A 100 3.54 -12.88 5.74
C TRP A 100 3.92 -13.91 6.82
N LEU A 101 3.01 -14.26 7.73
CA LEU A 101 3.24 -15.33 8.72
C LEU A 101 3.26 -16.73 8.07
N SER A 102 2.57 -16.89 6.95
CA SER A 102 2.48 -18.15 6.21
C SER A 102 3.51 -18.25 5.08
N ASN A 103 4.22 -17.14 4.77
CA ASN A 103 5.16 -17.08 3.65
C ASN A 103 6.53 -16.55 4.09
N GLU A 104 7.47 -17.47 4.34
CA GLU A 104 8.85 -17.14 4.73
C GLU A 104 9.58 -16.32 3.65
N THR A 105 9.20 -16.47 2.38
CA THR A 105 9.82 -15.73 1.27
C THR A 105 9.70 -14.24 1.46
N ALA A 106 8.55 -13.73 1.90
CA ALA A 106 8.34 -12.30 2.16
C ALA A 106 9.37 -11.78 3.19
N THR A 107 9.55 -12.51 4.28
CA THR A 107 10.50 -12.16 5.34
C THR A 107 11.95 -12.15 4.83
N ILE A 108 12.34 -13.13 4.02
CA ILE A 108 13.69 -13.20 3.41
C ILE A 108 13.89 -12.01 2.46
N VAL A 109 12.90 -11.70 1.62
CA VAL A 109 12.96 -10.56 0.70
C VAL A 109 13.11 -9.25 1.46
N ILE A 110 12.37 -9.06 2.55
CA ILE A 110 12.43 -7.82 3.35
C ILE A 110 13.83 -7.62 3.95
N PHE A 111 14.35 -8.63 4.65
CA PHE A 111 15.67 -8.51 5.28
C PHE A 111 16.79 -8.40 4.24
N GLY A 112 16.74 -9.19 3.17
CA GLY A 112 17.66 -9.09 2.06
C GLY A 112 17.68 -7.71 1.42
N SER A 113 16.51 -7.13 1.19
CA SER A 113 16.33 -5.77 0.64
C SER A 113 16.89 -4.69 1.58
N ALA A 114 16.62 -4.81 2.87
CA ALA A 114 17.11 -3.86 3.87
C ALA A 114 18.65 -3.91 3.99
N ILE A 115 19.25 -5.10 4.02
CA ILE A 115 20.69 -5.28 4.04
C ILE A 115 21.31 -4.72 2.75
N MET A 116 20.72 -5.03 1.60
CA MET A 116 21.15 -4.48 0.32
C MET A 116 21.11 -2.95 0.32
N ALA A 117 20.01 -2.34 0.78
CA ALA A 117 19.89 -0.89 0.89
C ALA A 117 20.97 -0.28 1.79
N MET A 118 21.30 -0.92 2.94
CA MET A 118 22.37 -0.47 3.82
C MET A 118 23.75 -0.54 3.15
N LEU A 119 24.07 -1.63 2.46
CA LEU A 119 25.35 -1.79 1.77
C LEU A 119 25.54 -0.79 0.61
N PHE A 120 24.47 -0.52 -0.14
CA PHE A 120 24.50 0.41 -1.27
C PHE A 120 24.24 1.87 -0.87
N SER A 121 23.99 2.15 0.41
CA SER A 121 23.69 3.50 0.90
C SER A 121 24.75 4.55 0.52
N ARG A 122 26.02 4.16 0.47
CA ARG A 122 27.14 5.04 0.09
C ARG A 122 27.07 5.54 -1.37
N TYR A 123 26.42 4.78 -2.26
CA TYR A 123 26.27 5.12 -3.67
C TYR A 123 25.03 5.98 -3.94
N LEU A 124 24.09 6.04 -2.99
CA LEU A 124 22.84 6.76 -3.13
C LEU A 124 23.04 8.24 -2.78
N ARG A 125 23.36 9.07 -3.78
CA ARG A 125 23.57 10.52 -3.59
C ARG A 125 22.29 11.30 -3.24
N HIS A 126 21.09 10.75 -3.55
CA HIS A 126 19.80 11.43 -3.41
C HIS A 126 18.80 10.51 -2.71
N PHE A 127 18.99 10.31 -1.40
CA PHE A 127 18.12 9.44 -0.60
C PHE A 127 16.64 9.75 -0.78
N THR A 128 16.24 11.00 -0.70
CA THR A 128 14.85 11.45 -0.80
C THR A 128 14.21 11.08 -2.15
N THR A 129 14.93 11.24 -3.26
CA THR A 129 14.41 10.90 -4.59
C THR A 129 14.30 9.38 -4.76
N THR A 130 15.32 8.64 -4.31
CA THR A 130 15.33 7.18 -4.39
C THR A 130 14.22 6.58 -3.54
N LEU A 131 14.07 7.05 -2.30
CA LEU A 131 12.97 6.68 -1.42
C LEU A 131 11.61 6.91 -2.09
N PHE A 132 11.43 8.10 -2.67
CA PHE A 132 10.20 8.44 -3.37
C PHE A 132 9.89 7.47 -4.53
N LEU A 133 10.89 7.09 -5.33
CA LEU A 133 10.70 6.16 -6.45
C LEU A 133 10.30 4.77 -5.99
N PHE A 134 10.96 4.24 -4.95
CA PHE A 134 10.60 2.94 -4.39
C PHE A 134 9.22 2.97 -3.72
N ASP A 135 8.88 4.04 -3.01
CA ASP A 135 7.55 4.24 -2.43
C ASP A 135 6.48 4.30 -3.54
N ALA A 136 6.71 5.06 -4.61
CA ALA A 136 5.78 5.16 -5.74
C ALA A 136 5.58 3.82 -6.48
N MET A 137 6.66 3.03 -6.62
CA MET A 137 6.59 1.69 -7.21
C MET A 137 5.79 0.74 -6.31
N GLY A 138 6.07 0.72 -5.01
CA GLY A 138 5.33 -0.05 -4.03
C GLY A 138 3.84 0.29 -4.03
N LEU A 139 3.49 1.57 -4.13
CA LEU A 139 2.11 2.04 -4.24
C LEU A 139 1.38 1.40 -5.42
N GLY A 140 1.95 1.43 -6.63
CA GLY A 140 1.34 0.85 -7.81
C GLY A 140 1.12 -0.66 -7.66
N LEU A 141 2.14 -1.39 -7.20
CA LEU A 141 2.11 -2.83 -7.04
C LEU A 141 1.07 -3.26 -5.99
N PHE A 142 1.10 -2.67 -4.80
CA PHE A 142 0.18 -3.04 -3.73
C PHE A 142 -1.26 -2.54 -3.92
N THR A 143 -1.48 -1.49 -4.73
CA THR A 143 -2.84 -1.12 -5.14
C THR A 143 -3.49 -2.27 -5.91
N ILE A 144 -2.77 -2.84 -6.87
CA ILE A 144 -3.30 -3.96 -7.67
C ILE A 144 -3.48 -5.21 -6.83
N ILE A 145 -2.54 -5.54 -5.94
CA ILE A 145 -2.69 -6.70 -5.05
C ILE A 145 -3.91 -6.56 -4.15
N GLY A 146 -4.09 -5.40 -3.51
CA GLY A 146 -5.23 -5.17 -2.64
C GLY A 146 -6.57 -5.21 -3.39
N LEU A 147 -6.61 -4.67 -4.61
CA LEU A 147 -7.78 -4.72 -5.49
C LEU A 147 -8.12 -6.16 -5.88
N GLU A 148 -7.16 -6.97 -6.32
CA GLU A 148 -7.33 -8.37 -6.68
C GLU A 148 -7.78 -9.23 -5.49
N MET A 149 -7.24 -8.96 -4.31
CA MET A 149 -7.69 -9.63 -3.09
C MET A 149 -9.15 -9.28 -2.75
N GLY A 150 -9.58 -8.05 -3.01
CA GLY A 150 -10.99 -7.65 -2.89
C GLY A 150 -11.87 -8.38 -3.89
N LEU A 151 -11.43 -8.48 -5.14
CA LEU A 151 -12.15 -9.23 -6.20
C LEU A 151 -12.26 -10.72 -5.86
N SER A 152 -11.22 -11.34 -5.31
CA SER A 152 -11.25 -12.75 -4.89
C SER A 152 -12.25 -13.04 -3.76
N LYS A 153 -12.68 -11.99 -3.04
CA LYS A 153 -13.73 -12.04 -2.01
C LYS A 153 -15.09 -11.55 -2.51
N GLU A 154 -15.23 -11.36 -3.83
CA GLU A 154 -16.46 -10.91 -4.48
C GLU A 154 -16.99 -9.56 -3.96
N PHE A 155 -16.08 -8.67 -3.50
CA PHE A 155 -16.46 -7.33 -3.08
C PHE A 155 -16.83 -6.44 -4.27
N SER A 156 -17.67 -5.44 -4.02
CA SER A 156 -18.04 -4.47 -5.05
C SER A 156 -16.81 -3.67 -5.52
N PRO A 157 -16.79 -3.17 -6.78
CA PRO A 157 -15.66 -2.43 -7.34
C PRO A 157 -15.16 -1.28 -6.47
N GLY A 158 -16.08 -0.52 -5.86
CA GLY A 158 -15.71 0.57 -4.96
C GLY A 158 -14.95 0.09 -3.72
N ILE A 159 -15.36 -1.04 -3.12
CA ILE A 159 -14.68 -1.65 -1.97
C ILE A 159 -13.30 -2.20 -2.41
N CYS A 160 -13.20 -2.80 -3.59
CA CYS A 160 -11.93 -3.28 -4.13
C CYS A 160 -10.92 -2.13 -4.32
N ILE A 161 -11.36 -0.98 -4.86
CA ILE A 161 -10.53 0.22 -5.01
C ILE A 161 -10.09 0.74 -3.64
N ALA A 162 -11.00 0.83 -2.68
CA ALA A 162 -10.68 1.26 -1.33
C ALA A 162 -9.66 0.32 -0.66
N LEU A 163 -9.85 -1.00 -0.78
CA LEU A 163 -8.94 -2.01 -0.23
C LEU A 163 -7.54 -1.93 -0.87
N GLY A 164 -7.47 -1.75 -2.20
CA GLY A 164 -6.22 -1.52 -2.92
C GLY A 164 -5.51 -0.26 -2.43
N THR A 165 -6.24 0.85 -2.30
CA THR A 165 -5.71 2.12 -1.80
C THR A 165 -5.20 2.01 -0.37
N ILE A 166 -5.96 1.37 0.53
CA ILE A 166 -5.56 1.12 1.92
C ILE A 166 -4.29 0.27 1.94
N THR A 167 -4.28 -0.85 1.22
CA THR A 167 -3.12 -1.76 1.16
C THR A 167 -1.86 -1.03 0.74
N ALA A 168 -1.95 -0.20 -0.29
CA ALA A 168 -0.81 0.54 -0.82
C ALA A 168 -0.34 1.67 0.13
N CYS A 169 -1.25 2.43 0.72
CA CYS A 169 -0.91 3.62 1.48
C CYS A 169 -0.43 3.32 2.91
N PHE A 170 -0.97 2.28 3.57
CA PHE A 170 -0.75 2.08 5.00
C PHE A 170 0.67 1.69 5.38
N GLY A 171 1.41 0.99 4.52
CA GLY A 171 2.83 0.75 4.74
C GLY A 171 3.61 2.05 4.94
N GLY A 172 3.40 3.03 4.05
CA GLY A 172 3.98 4.37 4.16
C GLY A 172 3.48 5.17 5.36
N VAL A 173 2.18 5.03 5.71
CA VAL A 173 1.61 5.70 6.89
C VAL A 173 2.27 5.21 8.18
N ILE A 174 2.39 3.90 8.37
CA ILE A 174 3.02 3.32 9.57
C ILE A 174 4.49 3.74 9.64
N ARG A 175 5.22 3.67 8.53
CA ARG A 175 6.61 4.14 8.43
C ARG A 175 6.74 5.59 8.93
N ASP A 176 5.93 6.49 8.38
CA ASP A 176 6.03 7.92 8.68
C ASP A 176 5.65 8.20 10.13
N VAL A 177 4.63 7.53 10.67
CA VAL A 177 4.24 7.64 12.09
C VAL A 177 5.37 7.17 13.02
N LEU A 178 6.01 6.03 12.73
CA LEU A 178 7.13 5.53 13.52
C LEU A 178 8.33 6.47 13.50
N LEU A 179 8.54 7.19 12.40
CA LEU A 179 9.57 8.21 12.26
C LEU A 179 9.17 9.59 12.82
N ASN A 180 8.01 9.68 13.45
CA ASN A 180 7.42 10.94 13.95
C ASN A 180 7.31 12.02 12.85
N ASN A 181 7.01 11.59 11.62
CA ASN A 181 6.71 12.47 10.51
C ASN A 181 5.19 12.50 10.28
N VAL A 182 4.67 13.62 9.77
CA VAL A 182 3.30 13.64 9.25
C VAL A 182 3.25 12.78 7.98
N PRO A 183 2.40 11.72 7.93
CA PRO A 183 2.35 10.82 6.78
C PRO A 183 2.13 11.55 5.46
N LEU A 184 2.78 11.05 4.40
CA LEU A 184 2.65 11.60 3.04
C LEU A 184 1.21 11.60 2.55
N LEU A 185 0.40 10.66 3.00
CA LEU A 185 -1.03 10.57 2.74
C LEU A 185 -1.78 11.86 3.11
N PHE A 186 -1.39 12.52 4.22
CA PHE A 186 -2.02 13.74 4.71
C PHE A 186 -1.37 15.03 4.19
N ARG A 187 -0.15 14.93 3.67
CA ARG A 187 0.58 16.09 3.13
C ARG A 187 0.41 16.27 1.63
N LYS A 188 0.24 15.18 0.90
CA LYS A 188 0.20 15.16 -0.56
C LYS A 188 -1.02 14.36 -1.01
N GLU A 189 -2.11 15.05 -1.25
CA GLU A 189 -3.41 14.48 -1.63
C GLU A 189 -3.34 13.60 -2.88
N ILE A 190 -2.36 13.84 -3.79
CA ILE A 190 -2.13 13.00 -4.98
C ILE A 190 -1.62 11.60 -4.61
N TYR A 191 -1.26 11.36 -3.34
CA TYR A 191 -0.77 10.06 -2.88
C TYR A 191 -1.85 8.97 -3.01
N ALA A 192 -2.98 9.12 -2.31
CA ALA A 192 -4.10 8.20 -2.39
C ALA A 192 -4.88 8.32 -3.71
N MET A 193 -4.98 9.55 -4.26
CA MET A 193 -5.66 9.79 -5.53
C MET A 193 -5.03 9.03 -6.69
N ALA A 194 -3.70 8.84 -6.70
CA ALA A 194 -3.04 8.01 -7.69
C ALA A 194 -3.50 6.54 -7.62
N CYS A 195 -3.68 5.99 -6.41
CA CYS A 195 -4.19 4.64 -6.22
C CYS A 195 -5.65 4.52 -6.65
N ILE A 196 -6.49 5.49 -6.27
CA ILE A 196 -7.91 5.52 -6.65
C ILE A 196 -8.06 5.61 -8.17
N THR A 197 -7.32 6.52 -8.84
CA THR A 197 -7.36 6.64 -10.31
C THR A 197 -6.86 5.38 -11.00
N GLY A 198 -5.82 4.73 -10.46
CA GLY A 198 -5.35 3.44 -10.97
C GLY A 198 -6.37 2.33 -10.81
N GLY A 199 -7.08 2.28 -9.69
CA GLY A 199 -8.16 1.32 -9.47
C GLY A 199 -9.38 1.56 -10.38
N LEU A 200 -9.75 2.82 -10.61
CA LEU A 200 -10.80 3.18 -11.59
C LEU A 200 -10.39 2.78 -13.01
N LEU A 201 -9.13 3.05 -13.39
CA LEU A 201 -8.58 2.65 -14.68
C LEU A 201 -8.60 1.12 -14.84
N TYR A 202 -8.34 0.35 -13.77
CA TYR A 202 -8.39 -1.10 -13.81
C TYR A 202 -9.78 -1.58 -14.24
N PHE A 203 -10.86 -1.13 -13.59
CA PHE A 203 -12.22 -1.50 -13.93
C PHE A 203 -12.65 -1.00 -15.31
N LEU A 204 -12.16 0.16 -15.75
CA LEU A 204 -12.39 0.65 -17.10
C LEU A 204 -11.77 -0.26 -18.15
N LEU A 205 -10.53 -0.72 -17.95
CA LEU A 205 -9.85 -1.63 -18.85
C LEU A 205 -10.50 -3.01 -18.86
N GLU A 206 -10.98 -3.49 -17.74
CA GLU A 206 -11.78 -4.71 -17.64
C GLU A 206 -13.09 -4.60 -18.44
N TYR A 207 -13.80 -3.47 -18.31
CA TYR A 207 -15.02 -3.20 -19.10
C TYR A 207 -14.73 -3.18 -20.61
N LEU A 208 -13.55 -2.74 -21.03
CA LEU A 208 -13.08 -2.75 -22.41
C LEU A 208 -12.56 -4.13 -22.87
N ASN A 209 -12.71 -5.17 -22.04
CA ASN A 209 -12.25 -6.53 -22.31
C ASN A 209 -10.74 -6.65 -22.60
N VAL A 210 -9.91 -5.79 -21.98
CA VAL A 210 -8.46 -5.91 -22.03
C VAL A 210 -8.03 -7.10 -21.16
N THR A 211 -7.07 -7.89 -21.64
CA THR A 211 -6.57 -9.05 -20.90
C THR A 211 -6.09 -8.64 -19.49
N SER A 212 -6.54 -9.34 -18.46
CA SER A 212 -6.34 -9.03 -17.05
C SER A 212 -4.87 -8.71 -16.68
N ASN A 213 -3.89 -9.46 -17.20
CA ASN A 213 -2.48 -9.19 -16.92
C ASN A 213 -1.98 -7.86 -17.52
N PHE A 214 -2.46 -7.50 -18.72
CA PHE A 214 -2.11 -6.20 -19.33
C PHE A 214 -2.76 -5.06 -18.57
N SER A 215 -4.01 -5.20 -18.13
CA SER A 215 -4.71 -4.22 -17.30
C SER A 215 -3.93 -3.92 -16.02
N LYS A 216 -3.43 -4.96 -15.33
CA LYS A 216 -2.60 -4.82 -14.12
C LYS A 216 -1.33 -4.02 -14.39
N ILE A 217 -0.58 -4.38 -15.44
CA ILE A 217 0.66 -3.69 -15.81
C ILE A 217 0.41 -2.22 -16.15
N ILE A 218 -0.60 -1.94 -16.97
CA ILE A 218 -0.98 -0.58 -17.36
C ILE A 218 -1.32 0.26 -16.12
N CYS A 219 -2.10 -0.29 -15.19
CA CYS A 219 -2.48 0.41 -13.97
C CYS A 219 -1.29 0.68 -13.05
N ILE A 220 -0.37 -0.28 -12.87
CA ILE A 220 0.86 -0.09 -12.09
C ILE A 220 1.70 1.04 -12.70
N ILE A 221 1.90 1.03 -14.01
CA ILE A 221 2.65 2.07 -14.72
C ILE A 221 1.93 3.43 -14.61
N ALA A 222 0.61 3.46 -14.73
CA ALA A 222 -0.18 4.69 -14.60
C ALA A 222 -0.04 5.30 -13.19
N ILE A 223 -0.20 4.49 -12.12
CA ILE A 223 -0.03 4.96 -10.73
C ILE A 223 1.38 5.50 -10.53
N PHE A 224 2.40 4.75 -10.95
CA PHE A 224 3.80 5.18 -10.84
C PHE A 224 4.03 6.50 -11.58
N THR A 225 3.55 6.60 -12.82
CA THR A 225 3.69 7.81 -13.66
C THR A 225 3.01 9.01 -13.03
N ILE A 226 1.76 8.87 -12.55
CA ILE A 226 1.03 9.94 -11.84
C ILE A 226 1.85 10.42 -10.63
N ARG A 227 2.41 9.50 -9.86
CA ARG A 227 3.25 9.83 -8.69
C ARG A 227 4.51 10.60 -9.09
N VAL A 228 5.22 10.13 -10.12
CA VAL A 228 6.45 10.78 -10.61
C VAL A 228 6.14 12.17 -11.17
N LEU A 229 5.07 12.33 -11.94
CA LEU A 229 4.64 13.64 -12.46
C LEU A 229 4.23 14.58 -11.32
N ALA A 230 3.47 14.10 -10.35
CA ALA A 230 3.08 14.88 -9.18
C ALA A 230 4.29 15.38 -8.38
N PHE A 231 5.31 14.52 -8.23
CA PHE A 231 6.56 14.90 -7.58
C PHE A 231 7.37 15.91 -8.40
N ARG A 232 7.48 15.68 -9.72
CA ARG A 232 8.27 16.51 -10.62
C ARG A 232 7.70 17.92 -10.75
N PHE A 233 6.37 18.02 -10.88
CA PHE A 233 5.68 19.29 -11.06
C PHE A 233 5.20 19.92 -9.74
N LYS A 234 5.54 19.30 -8.59
CA LYS A 234 5.13 19.75 -7.25
C LYS A 234 3.62 19.99 -7.18
N LEU A 235 2.83 19.14 -7.85
CA LEU A 235 1.39 19.25 -7.85
C LEU A 235 0.85 18.99 -6.43
N SER A 236 0.07 19.93 -5.94
CA SER A 236 -0.71 19.81 -4.71
C SER A 236 -2.13 20.27 -5.02
N LEU A 237 -3.14 19.66 -4.38
CA LEU A 237 -4.49 20.18 -4.45
C LEU A 237 -4.56 21.50 -3.69
N PRO A 238 -5.45 22.43 -4.09
CA PRO A 238 -5.59 23.71 -3.41
C PRO A 238 -6.05 23.49 -1.97
N ALA A 239 -5.30 24.01 -1.01
CA ALA A 239 -5.70 23.99 0.39
C ALA A 239 -6.95 24.85 0.57
N PHE A 240 -8.01 24.30 1.15
CA PHE A 240 -9.25 25.04 1.46
C PHE A 240 -9.13 25.90 2.71
N TYR A 241 -7.92 26.00 3.29
CA TYR A 241 -7.67 26.81 4.48
C TYR A 241 -6.99 28.12 4.10
N ILE A 242 -7.54 29.24 4.58
CA ILE A 242 -6.87 30.53 4.53
C ILE A 242 -5.65 30.42 5.45
N GLU A 243 -4.44 30.53 4.89
CA GLU A 243 -3.22 30.69 5.71
C GLU A 243 -3.42 31.91 6.59
N LYS A 244 -3.53 31.68 7.91
CA LYS A 244 -3.50 32.73 8.89
C LYS A 244 -2.06 33.24 8.91
N ASN A 245 -1.80 34.36 8.21
CA ASN A 245 -0.53 35.06 8.31
C ASN A 245 -0.30 35.43 9.79
N GLU A 246 0.45 34.62 10.50
CA GLU A 246 1.02 35.02 11.77
C GLU A 246 2.13 36.02 11.46
N LYS A 247 1.86 37.31 11.77
CA LYS A 247 2.85 38.38 11.80
C LYS A 247 3.69 38.28 13.08
#